data_ce6df26d7d1419781435d55ecaac6125
#
_entry.id   ce6df26d7d1419781435d55ecaac6125
#
_cell.length_a   1.000
_cell.length_b   1.000
_cell.length_c   1.000
_cell.angle_alpha   90.00
_cell.angle_beta   90.00
_cell.angle_gamma   90.00
#
_symmetry.space_group_name_H-M   'P 1'
#
loop_
_entity.id
_entity.type
_entity.pdbx_description
1 polymer ?
#
loop_
_entity_poly.entity_id
_entity_poly.type
_entity_poly.pdbx_seq_one_letter_code
_entity_poly.pdbx_strand_id
1 'polypeptide(L)'
;MASETEVKIRAAVTKALNTSAAFNRKLKNPFRRHMFLTGIHEPMAEELSLDHLEVSGEIPETLVGTYARIGPNPYKPDPRGHHWFVGDGMVHGIRLAEGSAEWYHNRYIKSGTLERNGGPPAAGGPRRGSRDTVNTNVLKLAGKTLALVESGPFPFELDRNLDTIASVSYTHLTLPTT
;
A
#
# COMPACT_ATOMS: atom_id res chain seq x y z
N MET A 1 -4.89 -4.51 23.69
CA MET A 1 -5.91 -5.46 23.18
C MET A 1 -7.10 -4.66 22.69
N ALA A 2 -7.68 -4.99 21.53
CA ALA A 2 -8.90 -4.33 21.07
C ALA A 2 -10.05 -4.65 22.04
N SER A 3 -10.92 -3.66 22.33
CA SER A 3 -12.08 -3.90 23.20
C SER A 3 -13.06 -4.86 22.51
N GLU A 4 -13.86 -5.58 23.30
CA GLU A 4 -14.87 -6.50 22.77
C GLU A 4 -15.85 -5.78 21.82
N THR A 5 -16.18 -4.53 22.13
CA THR A 5 -17.01 -3.65 21.29
C THR A 5 -16.33 -3.36 19.95
N GLU A 6 -15.04 -3.07 19.94
CA GLU A 6 -14.29 -2.82 18.70
C GLU A 6 -14.26 -4.07 17.80
N VAL A 7 -14.07 -5.24 18.37
CA VAL A 7 -14.11 -6.52 17.63
C VAL A 7 -15.48 -6.75 16.99
N LYS A 8 -16.58 -6.50 17.75
CA LYS A 8 -17.95 -6.64 17.24
C LYS A 8 -18.25 -5.65 16.12
N ILE A 9 -17.83 -4.39 16.26
CA ILE A 9 -18.00 -3.37 15.22
C ILE A 9 -17.24 -3.77 13.96
N ARG A 10 -15.98 -4.18 14.07
CA ARG A 10 -15.18 -4.63 12.92
C ARG A 10 -15.80 -5.81 12.20
N ALA A 11 -16.30 -6.80 12.95
CA ALA A 11 -16.99 -7.97 12.39
C ALA A 11 -18.26 -7.56 11.64
N ALA A 12 -19.06 -6.65 12.20
CA ALA A 12 -20.29 -6.14 11.56
C ALA A 12 -19.97 -5.38 10.27
N VAL A 13 -18.96 -4.49 10.28
CA VAL A 13 -18.51 -3.75 9.09
C VAL A 13 -18.01 -4.70 8.01
N THR A 14 -17.17 -5.67 8.39
CA THR A 14 -16.67 -6.68 7.44
C THR A 14 -17.81 -7.49 6.82
N LYS A 15 -18.79 -7.90 7.62
CA LYS A 15 -19.97 -8.62 7.12
C LYS A 15 -20.77 -7.76 6.14
N ALA A 16 -21.01 -6.49 6.47
CA ALA A 16 -21.73 -5.56 5.59
C ALA A 16 -21.03 -5.36 4.25
N LEU A 17 -19.70 -5.14 4.28
CA LEU A 17 -18.89 -4.99 3.07
C LEU A 17 -18.92 -6.26 2.21
N ASN A 18 -18.79 -7.43 2.82
CA ASN A 18 -18.82 -8.71 2.10
C ASN A 18 -20.21 -8.98 1.48
N THR A 19 -21.29 -8.61 2.20
CA THR A 19 -22.64 -8.76 1.70
C THR A 19 -22.90 -7.81 0.52
N SER A 20 -22.47 -6.56 0.63
CA SER A 20 -22.56 -5.57 -0.45
C SER A 20 -21.76 -6.01 -1.69
N ALA A 21 -20.52 -6.49 -1.50
CA ALA A 21 -19.71 -7.00 -2.60
C ALA A 21 -20.33 -8.23 -3.26
N ALA A 22 -20.93 -9.14 -2.47
CA ALA A 22 -21.62 -10.31 -2.98
C ALA A 22 -22.88 -9.95 -3.78
N PHE A 23 -23.61 -8.92 -3.33
CA PHE A 23 -24.76 -8.38 -4.04
C PHE A 23 -24.34 -7.73 -5.36
N ASN A 24 -23.34 -6.85 -5.33
CA ASN A 24 -22.80 -6.19 -6.52
C ASN A 24 -22.31 -7.19 -7.58
N ARG A 25 -21.70 -8.31 -7.15
CA ARG A 25 -21.27 -9.37 -8.08
C ARG A 25 -22.43 -10.05 -8.82
N LYS A 26 -23.64 -10.03 -8.26
CA LYS A 26 -24.85 -10.59 -8.91
C LYS A 26 -25.48 -9.63 -9.92
N LEU A 27 -25.18 -8.33 -9.82
CA LEU A 27 -25.69 -7.36 -10.78
C LEU A 27 -24.92 -7.50 -12.09
N LYS A 28 -25.64 -7.48 -13.21
CA LYS A 28 -24.98 -7.34 -14.52
C LYS A 28 -24.28 -5.99 -14.52
N ASN A 29 -22.97 -6.00 -14.76
CA ASN A 29 -22.20 -4.77 -14.81
C ASN A 29 -22.63 -3.93 -16.03
N PRO A 30 -23.39 -2.84 -15.87
CA PRO A 30 -23.80 -1.99 -16.98
C PRO A 30 -22.63 -1.15 -17.53
N PHE A 31 -21.52 -1.09 -16.82
CA PHE A 31 -20.37 -0.25 -17.17
C PHE A 31 -19.24 -1.12 -17.71
N ARG A 32 -18.92 -1.01 -18.98
CA ARG A 32 -17.75 -1.60 -19.62
C ARG A 32 -16.43 -1.02 -19.05
N ARG A 33 -16.49 0.14 -18.37
CA ARG A 33 -15.33 0.81 -17.77
C ARG A 33 -15.64 1.13 -16.31
N HIS A 34 -14.85 0.58 -15.41
CA HIS A 34 -14.94 0.89 -13.99
C HIS A 34 -14.14 2.16 -13.70
N MET A 35 -14.76 3.19 -13.11
CA MET A 35 -14.15 4.51 -12.92
C MET A 35 -12.83 4.50 -12.14
N PHE A 36 -12.64 3.52 -11.24
CA PHE A 36 -11.41 3.36 -10.45
C PHE A 36 -10.46 2.28 -10.99
N LEU A 37 -10.64 1.83 -12.22
CA LEU A 37 -9.80 0.81 -12.87
C LEU A 37 -9.45 1.19 -14.32
N THR A 38 -9.72 2.43 -14.73
CA THR A 38 -9.48 2.89 -16.10
C THR A 38 -8.93 4.32 -16.13
N GLY A 39 -8.27 4.68 -17.21
CA GLY A 39 -7.67 5.99 -17.38
C GLY A 39 -6.54 6.22 -16.38
N ILE A 40 -6.54 7.35 -15.70
CA ILE A 40 -5.50 7.68 -14.68
C ILE A 40 -5.52 6.76 -13.45
N HIS A 41 -6.55 5.93 -13.32
CA HIS A 41 -6.71 4.96 -12.23
C HIS A 41 -6.45 3.52 -12.68
N GLU A 42 -5.97 3.35 -13.91
CA GLU A 42 -5.59 2.02 -14.38
C GLU A 42 -4.48 1.44 -13.51
N PRO A 43 -4.67 0.22 -12.96
CA PRO A 43 -3.65 -0.39 -12.12
C PRO A 43 -2.36 -0.63 -12.89
N MET A 44 -1.24 -0.37 -12.26
CA MET A 44 0.06 -0.77 -12.79
C MET A 44 0.21 -2.28 -12.66
N ALA A 45 0.48 -2.94 -13.80
CA ALA A 45 0.60 -4.40 -13.83
C ALA A 45 1.95 -4.90 -13.31
N GLU A 46 2.99 -4.06 -13.37
CA GLU A 46 4.37 -4.47 -13.17
C GLU A 46 5.08 -3.60 -12.11
N GLU A 47 6.01 -4.25 -11.41
CA GLU A 47 7.00 -3.57 -10.59
C GLU A 47 8.17 -3.16 -11.48
N LEU A 48 8.53 -1.88 -11.43
CA LEU A 48 9.60 -1.30 -12.23
C LEU A 48 10.81 -0.98 -11.36
N SER A 49 11.99 -1.10 -11.97
CA SER A 49 13.25 -0.55 -11.48
C SER A 49 13.91 0.17 -12.65
N LEU A 50 13.95 1.47 -12.60
CA LEU A 50 14.54 2.31 -13.62
C LEU A 50 15.70 3.09 -12.99
N ASP A 51 16.87 2.99 -13.59
CA ASP A 51 18.07 3.71 -13.16
C ASP A 51 18.36 4.87 -14.10
N HIS A 52 19.03 5.91 -13.60
CA HIS A 52 19.47 7.06 -14.37
C HIS A 52 18.35 7.73 -15.16
N LEU A 53 17.36 8.26 -14.44
CA LEU A 53 16.21 8.91 -15.05
C LEU A 53 16.60 10.17 -15.81
N GLU A 54 16.02 10.37 -16.98
CA GLU A 54 16.14 11.62 -17.72
C GLU A 54 15.44 12.75 -16.96
N VAL A 55 16.15 13.85 -16.75
CA VAL A 55 15.64 15.03 -16.04
C VAL A 55 15.49 16.19 -17.02
N SER A 56 14.31 16.79 -17.07
CA SER A 56 14.08 18.05 -17.77
C SER A 56 14.03 19.19 -16.77
N GLY A 57 14.99 20.09 -16.86
CA GLY A 57 15.20 21.16 -15.89
C GLY A 57 16.36 20.87 -14.96
N GLU A 58 16.39 21.49 -13.79
CA GLU A 58 17.48 21.40 -12.83
C GLU A 58 16.96 20.90 -11.46
N ILE A 59 17.64 19.92 -10.90
CA ILE A 59 17.42 19.45 -9.53
C ILE A 59 18.48 20.10 -8.64
N PRO A 60 18.10 20.82 -7.56
CA PRO A 60 19.08 21.36 -6.63
C PRO A 60 19.96 20.28 -6.02
N GLU A 61 21.28 20.45 -6.02
CA GLU A 61 22.24 19.50 -5.45
C GLU A 61 21.99 19.23 -3.95
N THR A 62 21.44 20.20 -3.24
CA THR A 62 21.07 20.08 -1.82
C THR A 62 19.88 19.18 -1.57
N LEU A 63 19.11 18.83 -2.62
CA LEU A 63 17.98 17.93 -2.51
C LEU A 63 18.45 16.47 -2.57
N VAL A 64 18.76 15.94 -1.40
CA VAL A 64 19.23 14.55 -1.25
C VAL A 64 18.22 13.75 -0.44
N GLY A 65 17.71 12.66 -1.02
CA GLY A 65 16.74 11.81 -0.35
C GLY A 65 15.93 10.96 -1.31
N THR A 66 14.97 10.23 -0.75
CA THR A 66 13.98 9.49 -1.54
C THR A 66 12.62 10.15 -1.36
N TYR A 67 12.08 10.69 -2.45
CA TYR A 67 10.67 11.06 -2.49
C TYR A 67 9.86 9.78 -2.66
N ALA A 68 8.94 9.51 -1.76
CA ALA A 68 8.09 8.32 -1.83
C ALA A 68 6.63 8.66 -1.62
N ARG A 69 5.76 7.94 -2.31
CA ARG A 69 4.31 7.96 -2.12
C ARG A 69 3.77 6.54 -2.18
N ILE A 70 2.61 6.32 -1.58
CA ILE A 70 1.89 5.05 -1.64
C ILE A 70 0.44 5.30 -2.04
N GLY A 71 -0.16 4.33 -2.70
CA GLY A 71 -1.57 4.38 -3.07
C GLY A 71 -2.14 2.99 -3.32
N PRO A 72 -3.47 2.90 -3.47
CA PRO A 72 -4.12 1.66 -3.86
C PRO A 72 -3.78 1.32 -5.31
N ASN A 73 -3.26 0.11 -5.52
CA ASN A 73 -3.00 -0.46 -6.83
C ASN A 73 -3.47 -1.92 -6.83
N PRO A 74 -4.75 -2.21 -7.16
CA PRO A 74 -5.29 -3.54 -7.03
C PRO A 74 -4.62 -4.53 -8.00
N TYR A 75 -4.13 -5.66 -7.47
CA TYR A 75 -3.35 -6.64 -8.22
C TYR A 75 -4.19 -7.39 -9.27
N LYS A 76 -5.35 -7.87 -8.88
CA LYS A 76 -6.32 -8.52 -9.78
C LYS A 76 -7.73 -8.11 -9.37
N PRO A 77 -8.17 -6.90 -9.71
CA PRO A 77 -9.45 -6.40 -9.26
C PRO A 77 -10.62 -7.14 -9.91
N ASP A 78 -11.65 -7.44 -9.11
CA ASP A 78 -12.98 -7.75 -9.64
C ASP A 78 -13.75 -6.44 -9.82
N PRO A 79 -14.03 -5.98 -11.05
CA PRO A 79 -14.68 -4.68 -11.28
C PRO A 79 -16.05 -4.57 -10.60
N ARG A 80 -16.71 -5.70 -10.32
CA ARG A 80 -18.04 -5.72 -9.68
C ARG A 80 -18.01 -5.45 -8.18
N GLY A 81 -16.87 -5.62 -7.54
CA GLY A 81 -16.69 -5.45 -6.11
C GLY A 81 -15.57 -4.49 -5.72
N HIS A 82 -14.90 -3.90 -6.71
CA HIS A 82 -13.81 -2.98 -6.45
C HIS A 82 -14.31 -1.63 -5.96
N HIS A 83 -13.60 -1.09 -4.99
CA HIS A 83 -13.76 0.27 -4.51
C HIS A 83 -12.38 0.91 -4.31
N TRP A 84 -12.29 2.22 -4.49
CA TRP A 84 -11.04 2.98 -4.40
C TRP A 84 -10.15 2.63 -3.20
N PHE A 85 -10.72 2.46 -2.02
CA PHE A 85 -9.97 2.21 -0.78
C PHE A 85 -9.51 0.75 -0.58
N VAL A 86 -9.89 -0.20 -1.44
CA VAL A 86 -9.60 -1.62 -1.22
C VAL A 86 -8.48 -2.18 -2.11
N GLY A 87 -7.78 -1.33 -2.85
CA GLY A 87 -6.64 -1.73 -3.66
C GLY A 87 -5.43 -2.16 -2.83
N ASP A 88 -4.66 -3.11 -3.34
CA ASP A 88 -3.39 -3.49 -2.73
C ASP A 88 -2.44 -2.28 -2.71
N GLY A 89 -1.60 -2.18 -1.68
CA GLY A 89 -0.68 -1.05 -1.56
C GLY A 89 0.48 -1.17 -2.55
N MET A 90 0.71 -0.11 -3.32
CA MET A 90 1.94 0.03 -4.11
C MET A 90 2.64 1.33 -3.72
N VAL A 91 3.89 1.20 -3.29
CA VAL A 91 4.77 2.33 -3.03
C VAL A 91 5.55 2.69 -4.28
N HIS A 92 5.72 3.97 -4.53
CA HIS A 92 6.52 4.54 -5.60
C HIS A 92 7.58 5.44 -4.98
N GLY A 93 8.80 5.39 -5.48
CA GLY A 93 9.85 6.27 -5.01
C GLY A 93 10.82 6.68 -6.09
N ILE A 94 11.35 7.88 -5.94
CA ILE A 94 12.42 8.43 -6.74
C ILE A 94 13.55 8.83 -5.79
N ARG A 95 14.73 8.31 -6.03
CA ARG A 95 15.93 8.72 -5.31
C ARG A 95 16.56 9.92 -6.00
N LEU A 96 16.79 10.97 -5.22
CA LEU A 96 17.44 12.19 -5.66
C LEU A 96 18.77 12.36 -4.93
N ALA A 97 19.82 12.65 -5.65
CA ALA A 97 21.12 13.00 -5.10
C ALA A 97 21.96 13.74 -6.15
N GLU A 98 22.82 14.64 -5.70
CA GLU A 98 23.82 15.33 -6.53
C GLU A 98 23.25 15.91 -7.83
N GLY A 99 22.08 16.55 -7.75
CA GLY A 99 21.42 17.17 -8.91
C GLY A 99 20.80 16.17 -9.91
N SER A 100 20.73 14.89 -9.55
CA SER A 100 20.22 13.82 -10.44
C SER A 100 19.10 13.02 -9.81
N ALA A 101 18.31 12.36 -10.67
CA ALA A 101 17.33 11.34 -10.28
C ALA A 101 17.94 9.97 -10.54
N GLU A 102 18.48 9.35 -9.48
CA GLU A 102 19.28 8.14 -9.57
C GLU A 102 18.46 6.92 -9.97
N TRP A 103 17.29 6.75 -9.36
CA TRP A 103 16.41 5.65 -9.69
C TRP A 103 14.94 5.96 -9.41
N TYR A 104 14.04 5.24 -10.09
CA TYR A 104 12.64 5.09 -9.76
C TYR A 104 12.30 3.63 -9.51
N HIS A 105 11.67 3.36 -8.38
CA HIS A 105 11.11 2.05 -8.07
C HIS A 105 9.62 2.16 -7.74
N ASN A 106 8.84 1.17 -8.17
CA ASN A 106 7.53 0.91 -7.60
C ASN A 106 7.46 -0.53 -7.12
N ARG A 107 6.87 -0.74 -5.94
CA ARG A 107 6.80 -2.05 -5.28
C ARG A 107 5.44 -2.26 -4.64
N TYR A 108 4.91 -3.45 -4.79
CA TYR A 108 3.78 -3.88 -3.98
C TYR A 108 4.22 -4.09 -2.53
N ILE A 109 3.35 -3.70 -1.60
CA ILE A 109 3.52 -4.08 -0.20
C ILE A 109 3.12 -5.56 -0.07
N LYS A 110 4.08 -6.42 0.23
CA LYS A 110 3.92 -7.88 0.29
C LYS A 110 3.07 -8.30 1.49
N SER A 111 1.81 -7.92 1.47
CA SER A 111 0.81 -8.25 2.48
C SER A 111 0.20 -9.63 2.23
N GLY A 112 -0.40 -10.24 3.25
CA GLY A 112 -1.17 -11.47 3.07
C GLY A 112 -2.43 -11.27 2.23
N THR A 113 -2.94 -10.04 2.15
CA THR A 113 -4.04 -9.72 1.23
C THR A 113 -3.58 -9.79 -0.21
N LEU A 114 -2.42 -9.21 -0.54
CA LEU A 114 -1.83 -9.29 -1.87
C LEU A 114 -1.60 -10.75 -2.30
N GLU A 115 -1.02 -11.58 -1.40
CA GLU A 115 -0.79 -13.00 -1.65
C GLU A 115 -2.11 -13.74 -1.96
N ARG A 116 -3.17 -13.50 -1.17
CA ARG A 116 -4.50 -14.08 -1.43
C ARG A 116 -5.13 -13.61 -2.74
N ASN A 117 -4.78 -12.44 -3.21
CA ASN A 117 -5.19 -11.92 -4.52
C ASN A 117 -4.37 -12.52 -5.68
N GLY A 118 -3.45 -13.45 -5.37
CA GLY A 118 -2.60 -14.13 -6.35
C GLY A 118 -1.33 -13.36 -6.70
N GLY A 119 -0.93 -12.42 -5.87
CA GLY A 119 0.36 -11.72 -5.93
C GLY A 119 1.50 -12.53 -5.31
N PRO A 120 2.68 -11.91 -5.14
CA PRO A 120 3.83 -12.56 -4.54
C PRO A 120 3.56 -12.98 -3.08
N PRO A 121 4.36 -13.93 -2.55
CA PRO A 121 4.26 -14.39 -1.17
C PRO A 121 4.36 -13.22 -0.18
N ALA A 122 3.56 -13.30 0.87
CA ALA A 122 3.55 -12.29 1.90
C ALA A 122 4.86 -12.26 2.69
N ALA A 123 5.30 -11.05 3.04
CA ALA A 123 6.42 -10.87 3.96
C ALA A 123 6.08 -11.38 5.37
N GLY A 124 7.11 -11.72 6.14
CA GLY A 124 6.99 -12.14 7.53
C GLY A 124 6.48 -11.05 8.46
N GLY A 125 6.36 -11.40 9.74
CA GLY A 125 6.00 -10.48 10.80
C GLY A 125 4.58 -10.66 11.35
N PRO A 126 4.23 -9.89 12.42
CA PRO A 126 2.95 -9.99 13.09
C PRO A 126 1.81 -9.50 12.19
N ARG A 127 0.64 -10.13 12.30
CA ARG A 127 -0.55 -9.73 11.55
C ARG A 127 -1.70 -9.36 12.47
N ARG A 128 -2.52 -8.43 12.04
CA ARG A 128 -3.71 -7.99 12.79
C ARG A 128 -4.94 -8.05 11.87
N GLY A 129 -5.81 -9.00 12.17
CA GLY A 129 -7.03 -9.22 11.40
C GLY A 129 -6.80 -9.99 10.09
N SER A 130 -7.86 -10.14 9.31
CA SER A 130 -7.85 -10.89 8.06
C SER A 130 -7.41 -10.08 6.84
N ARG A 131 -7.47 -8.77 6.93
CA ARG A 131 -7.00 -7.82 5.91
C ARG A 131 -5.83 -7.04 6.47
N ASP A 132 -4.71 -7.12 5.80
CA ASP A 132 -3.45 -6.49 6.19
C ASP A 132 -2.90 -5.55 5.10
N THR A 133 -3.78 -5.04 4.23
CA THR A 133 -3.43 -4.05 3.22
C THR A 133 -3.09 -2.72 3.87
N VAL A 134 -1.96 -2.14 3.49
CA VAL A 134 -1.55 -0.77 3.79
C VAL A 134 -1.31 -0.02 2.48
N ASN A 135 -2.01 1.08 2.27
CA ASN A 135 -2.02 1.77 0.98
C ASN A 135 -2.23 3.28 1.09
N THR A 136 -2.08 3.86 2.28
CA THR A 136 -2.49 5.25 2.50
C THR A 136 -1.33 6.17 2.74
N ASN A 137 -0.31 5.74 3.47
CA ASN A 137 0.81 6.62 3.83
C ASN A 137 2.13 5.87 3.86
N VAL A 138 3.21 6.59 3.54
CA VAL A 138 4.59 6.15 3.73
C VAL A 138 5.33 7.25 4.48
N LEU A 139 6.04 6.88 5.54
CA LEU A 139 6.79 7.83 6.36
C LEU A 139 8.11 7.21 6.85
N LYS A 140 9.03 8.09 7.22
CA LYS A 140 10.29 7.71 7.89
C LYS A 140 10.17 7.98 9.38
N LEU A 141 10.39 6.96 10.20
CA LEU A 141 10.38 7.03 11.65
C LEU A 141 11.54 6.24 12.23
N ALA A 142 12.33 6.84 13.12
CA ALA A 142 13.47 6.20 13.79
C ALA A 142 14.42 5.46 12.81
N GLY A 143 14.71 6.06 11.66
CA GLY A 143 15.59 5.50 10.65
C GLY A 143 14.95 4.45 9.73
N LYS A 144 13.72 4.04 10.00
CA LYS A 144 12.97 3.04 9.23
C LYS A 144 11.97 3.71 8.29
N THR A 145 11.76 3.14 7.12
CA THR A 145 10.69 3.53 6.20
C THR A 145 9.49 2.62 6.42
N LEU A 146 8.32 3.19 6.66
CA LEU A 146 7.11 2.47 7.02
C LEU A 146 5.98 2.80 6.06
N ALA A 147 5.36 1.76 5.50
CA ALA A 147 4.08 1.85 4.82
C ALA A 147 2.96 1.54 5.82
N LEU A 148 1.89 2.34 5.82
CA LEU A 148 0.81 2.22 6.79
C LEU A 148 -0.56 2.63 6.24
N VAL A 149 -1.58 2.36 7.03
CA VAL A 149 -2.96 2.77 6.83
C VAL A 149 -3.50 3.31 8.16
N GLU A 150 -4.54 4.13 8.12
CA GLU A 150 -5.06 4.87 9.28
C GLU A 150 -5.50 3.98 10.44
N SER A 151 -6.00 2.79 10.16
CA SER A 151 -6.45 1.88 11.20
C SER A 151 -6.44 0.41 10.76
N GLY A 152 -6.23 -0.47 11.73
CA GLY A 152 -6.37 -1.92 11.55
C GLY A 152 -5.04 -2.64 11.40
N PRO A 153 -4.50 -2.80 10.21
CA PRO A 153 -3.24 -3.51 9.98
C PRO A 153 -2.05 -2.91 10.70
N PHE A 154 -1.05 -3.75 10.97
CA PHE A 154 0.26 -3.26 11.37
C PHE A 154 0.98 -2.62 10.17
N PRO A 155 1.87 -1.63 10.42
CA PRO A 155 2.75 -1.10 9.40
C PRO A 155 3.66 -2.17 8.77
N PHE A 156 4.10 -1.94 7.54
CA PHE A 156 5.16 -2.72 6.90
C PHE A 156 6.42 -1.88 6.82
N GLU A 157 7.54 -2.46 7.24
CA GLU A 157 8.87 -1.88 7.08
C GLU A 157 9.36 -2.15 5.66
N LEU A 158 9.91 -1.10 5.04
CA LEU A 158 10.50 -1.13 3.71
C LEU A 158 12.00 -0.89 3.80
N ASP A 159 12.73 -1.51 2.91
CA ASP A 159 14.16 -1.23 2.77
C ASP A 159 14.42 0.05 1.95
N ARG A 160 15.69 0.33 1.69
CA ARG A 160 16.12 1.50 0.90
C ARG A 160 15.67 1.47 -0.57
N ASN A 161 15.34 0.29 -1.10
CA ASN A 161 14.86 0.08 -2.47
C ASN A 161 13.33 -0.04 -2.53
N LEU A 162 12.65 0.21 -1.39
CA LEU A 162 11.21 0.10 -1.18
C LEU A 162 10.68 -1.33 -1.16
N ASP A 163 11.56 -2.34 -1.12
CA ASP A 163 11.13 -3.73 -0.95
C ASP A 163 10.60 -3.96 0.46
N THR A 164 9.54 -4.76 0.56
CA THR A 164 8.93 -5.08 1.85
C THR A 164 9.81 -6.02 2.66
N ILE A 165 10.27 -5.57 3.84
CA ILE A 165 11.04 -6.39 4.78
C ILE A 165 10.11 -7.28 5.60
N ALA A 166 9.20 -6.68 6.36
CA ALA A 166 8.27 -7.38 7.23
C ALA A 166 7.13 -6.47 7.68
N SER A 167 6.04 -7.06 8.14
CA SER A 167 5.07 -6.37 8.99
C SER A 167 5.66 -6.19 10.39
N VAL A 168 5.42 -5.03 11.02
CA VAL A 168 6.05 -4.67 12.30
C VAL A 168 5.04 -4.17 13.32
N SER A 169 5.21 -4.58 14.57
CA SER A 169 4.42 -4.08 15.71
C SER A 169 5.33 -3.28 16.63
N TYR A 170 5.01 -2.01 16.79
CA TYR A 170 5.77 -1.09 17.66
C TYR A 170 5.13 -0.92 19.05
N THR A 171 4.45 -1.92 19.55
CA THR A 171 3.85 -1.87 20.90
C THR A 171 4.86 -1.62 22.02
N HIS A 172 6.15 -1.67 21.73
CA HIS A 172 7.26 -1.44 22.66
C HIS A 172 8.08 -0.17 22.38
N LEU A 173 7.72 0.62 21.36
CA LEU A 173 8.33 1.91 21.17
C LEU A 173 7.69 2.92 22.12
N THR A 174 8.28 3.08 23.29
CA THR A 174 8.09 4.29 24.08
C THR A 174 8.72 5.43 23.30
N LEU A 175 7.90 6.38 22.83
CA LEU A 175 8.42 7.64 22.33
C LEU A 175 9.25 8.27 23.44
N PRO A 176 10.47 8.79 23.19
CA PRO A 176 11.18 9.56 24.18
C PRO A 176 10.29 10.74 24.55
N THR A 177 9.86 10.78 25.79
CA THR A 177 9.23 11.99 26.38
C THR A 177 10.35 13.00 26.57
N THR A 178 10.44 13.99 25.70
CA THR A 178 11.24 15.20 25.89
C THR A 178 10.57 16.10 26.90
#